data_1e82ed69f1fd31f05c70307e201ceb61
#
_entry.id   1e82ed69f1fd31f05c70307e201ceb61
#
_cell.length_a   1.000
_cell.length_b   1.000
_cell.length_c   1.000
_cell.angle_alpha   90.00
_cell.angle_beta   90.00
_cell.angle_gamma   90.00
#
_symmetry.space_group_name_H-M   'P 1'
#
loop_
_entity.id
_entity.type
_entity.pdbx_description
1 polymer ?
#
loop_
_entity_poly.entity_id
_entity_poly.type
_entity_poly.pdbx_seq_one_letter_code
_entity_poly.pdbx_strand_id
1 'polypeptide(L)' 'TKFDEIDVDVIEFRPESESIVTKKPLKEVKFPEDSIVGVINHHGNLSIARGSTQLTEEDSVLVFTKSSAVPKLRRLFEL' A
#
# COMPACT_ATOMS: atom_id res chain seq x y z
N THR A 1 5.80 -4.66 -11.37
CA THR A 1 5.73 -5.95 -12.07
C THR A 1 4.29 -6.26 -12.44
N LYS A 2 4.09 -6.69 -13.65
CA LYS A 2 2.78 -7.05 -14.17
C LYS A 2 2.77 -8.53 -14.52
N PHE A 3 1.70 -9.25 -14.13
CA PHE A 3 1.54 -10.66 -14.45
C PHE A 3 0.86 -10.80 -15.81
N ASP A 4 1.39 -11.68 -16.66
CA ASP A 4 0.99 -11.76 -18.07
C ASP A 4 -0.48 -12.07 -18.31
N GLU A 5 -1.07 -12.98 -17.52
CA GLU A 5 -2.43 -13.45 -17.78
C GLU A 5 -3.49 -12.75 -16.95
N ILE A 6 -3.08 -11.89 -16.03
CA ILE A 6 -4.02 -11.14 -15.20
C ILE A 6 -3.57 -9.69 -15.14
N ASP A 7 -4.53 -8.79 -15.10
CA ASP A 7 -4.24 -7.35 -15.06
C ASP A 7 -3.97 -6.91 -13.62
N VAL A 8 -2.86 -7.40 -13.07
CA VAL A 8 -2.45 -7.06 -11.71
C VAL A 8 -1.00 -6.61 -11.72
N ASP A 9 -0.76 -5.45 -11.15
CA ASP A 9 0.58 -4.94 -10.90
C ASP A 9 0.93 -5.13 -9.43
N VAL A 10 2.23 -5.29 -9.16
CA VAL A 10 2.75 -5.27 -7.80
C VAL A 10 3.63 -4.04 -7.69
N ILE A 11 3.25 -3.14 -6.81
CA ILE A 11 3.92 -1.84 -6.69
C ILE A 11 4.37 -1.63 -5.26
N GLU A 12 5.61 -1.18 -5.10
CA GLU A 12 6.12 -0.79 -3.80
C GLU A 12 5.83 0.70 -3.58
N PHE A 13 5.19 1.01 -2.46
CA PHE A 13 4.93 2.38 -2.05
C PHE A 13 5.67 2.69 -0.76
N ARG A 14 6.11 3.94 -0.63
CA ARG A 14 6.63 4.48 0.61
C ARG A 14 5.75 5.63 1.05
N PRO A 15 5.16 5.57 2.24
CA PRO A 15 4.32 6.67 2.70
C PRO A 15 5.14 7.95 2.89
N GLU A 16 4.61 9.06 2.39
CA GLU A 16 5.16 10.35 2.77
C GLU A 16 4.73 10.66 4.19
N SER A 17 5.56 11.40 4.91
CA SER A 17 5.22 11.86 6.24
C SER A 17 3.90 12.64 6.17
N GLU A 18 3.00 12.39 7.11
CA GLU A 18 1.70 13.04 7.19
C GLU A 18 0.69 12.58 6.12
N SER A 19 1.02 11.58 5.31
CA SER A 19 0.04 11.01 4.39
C SER A 19 -1.04 10.26 5.18
N ILE A 20 -2.23 10.08 4.57
CA ILE A 20 -3.37 9.48 5.27
C ILE A 20 -3.05 8.07 5.80
N VAL A 21 -2.22 7.32 5.08
CA VAL A 21 -1.89 5.94 5.49
C VAL A 21 -1.00 5.90 6.73
N THR A 22 -0.41 7.03 7.14
CA THR A 22 0.37 7.09 8.39
C THR A 22 -0.46 7.54 9.57
N LYS A 23 -1.70 7.98 9.36
CA LYS A 23 -2.51 8.59 10.41
C LYS A 23 -3.52 7.67 11.05
N LYS A 24 -3.80 6.54 10.45
CA LYS A 24 -4.78 5.59 10.99
C LYS A 24 -4.52 4.19 10.49
N PRO A 25 -5.07 3.17 11.17
CA PRO A 25 -4.88 1.79 10.76
C PRO A 25 -5.40 1.53 9.35
N LEU A 26 -4.83 0.54 8.67
CA LEU A 26 -5.20 0.25 7.29
C LEU A 26 -6.69 0.00 7.11
N LYS A 27 -7.34 -0.63 8.09
CA LYS A 27 -8.78 -0.90 8.01
C LYS A 27 -9.63 0.37 7.95
N GLU A 28 -9.08 1.49 8.40
CA GLU A 28 -9.78 2.77 8.39
C GLU A 28 -9.43 3.62 7.18
N VAL A 29 -8.49 3.16 6.36
CA VAL A 29 -8.12 3.86 5.14
C VAL A 29 -8.93 3.30 3.99
N LYS A 30 -9.53 4.17 3.19
CA LYS A 30 -10.35 3.72 2.08
C LYS A 30 -9.49 3.45 0.85
N PHE A 31 -9.01 2.22 0.75
CA PHE A 31 -8.26 1.78 -0.43
C PHE A 31 -9.20 1.47 -1.60
N PRO A 32 -8.71 1.62 -2.84
CA PRO A 32 -9.49 1.19 -4.00
C PRO A 32 -9.86 -0.29 -3.91
N GLU A 33 -11.06 -0.65 -4.37
CA GLU A 33 -11.54 -2.03 -4.31
C GLU A 33 -10.64 -3.02 -5.04
N ASP A 34 -9.98 -2.57 -6.09
CA ASP A 34 -9.13 -3.42 -6.91
C ASP A 34 -7.67 -3.43 -6.45
N SER A 35 -7.47 -3.28 -5.15
CA SER A 35 -6.13 -3.29 -4.57
C SER A 35 -6.10 -4.10 -3.28
N ILE A 36 -4.94 -4.69 -3.02
CA ILE A 36 -4.69 -5.46 -1.80
C ILE A 36 -3.33 -5.04 -1.26
N VAL A 37 -3.31 -4.58 -0.02
CA VAL A 37 -2.04 -4.30 0.66
C VAL A 37 -1.51 -5.64 1.18
N GLY A 38 -0.33 -6.01 0.74
CA GLY A 38 0.20 -7.34 1.02
C GLY A 38 1.26 -7.39 2.11
N VAL A 39 2.44 -6.89 1.80
CA VAL A 39 3.62 -7.06 2.66
C VAL A 39 4.18 -5.70 3.06
N ILE A 40 4.55 -5.59 4.32
CA ILE A 40 5.18 -4.38 4.86
C ILE A 40 6.64 -4.70 5.17
N ASN A 41 7.53 -3.81 4.77
CA ASN A 41 8.95 -3.89 5.08
C ASN A 41 9.29 -2.72 6.01
N HIS A 42 9.63 -3.04 7.26
CA HIS A 42 10.06 -2.05 8.24
C HIS A 42 11.51 -2.35 8.60
N HIS A 43 12.43 -1.57 8.05
CA HIS A 43 13.87 -1.75 8.30
C HIS A 43 14.35 -3.18 8.04
N GLY A 44 13.90 -3.78 6.97
CA GLY A 44 14.29 -5.15 6.61
C GLY A 44 13.42 -6.23 7.24
N ASN A 45 12.54 -5.88 8.17
CA ASN A 45 11.63 -6.84 8.79
C ASN A 45 10.34 -6.89 8.00
N LEU A 46 10.04 -8.05 7.44
CA LEU A 46 8.86 -8.24 6.62
C LEU A 46 7.71 -8.76 7.46
N SER A 47 6.52 -8.23 7.21
CA SER A 47 5.30 -8.71 7.84
C SER A 47 4.13 -8.62 6.88
N ILE A 48 3.12 -9.45 7.12
CA ILE A 48 1.89 -9.41 6.34
C ILE A 48 1.03 -8.27 6.88
N ALA A 49 0.51 -7.45 5.96
CA ALA A 49 -0.35 -6.34 6.34
C ALA A 49 -1.66 -6.85 6.95
N ARG A 50 -2.11 -6.19 7.99
CA ARG A 50 -3.37 -6.50 8.67
C ARG A 50 -4.20 -5.24 8.81
N GLY A 51 -5.49 -5.40 9.05
CA GLY A 51 -6.37 -4.25 9.24
C GLY A 51 -5.92 -3.33 10.37
N SER A 52 -5.33 -3.88 11.43
CA SER A 52 -4.86 -3.12 12.58
C SER A 52 -3.50 -2.46 12.37
N THR A 53 -2.83 -2.76 11.28
CA THR A 53 -1.50 -2.20 10.99
C THR A 53 -1.59 -0.71 10.70
N GLN A 54 -0.70 0.06 11.29
CA GLN A 54 -0.53 1.47 10.96
C GLN A 54 0.86 1.68 10.38
N LEU A 55 0.92 2.27 9.20
CA LEU A 55 2.18 2.50 8.50
C LEU A 55 2.90 3.73 9.03
N THR A 56 4.20 3.76 8.84
CA THR A 56 5.02 4.93 9.13
C THR A 56 5.80 5.32 7.88
N GLU A 57 6.37 6.53 7.89
CA GLU A 57 7.19 6.98 6.75
C GLU A 57 8.46 6.15 6.56
N GLU A 58 8.81 5.30 7.54
CA GLU A 58 9.99 4.43 7.44
C GLU A 58 9.65 3.08 6.82
N ASP A 59 8.38 2.81 6.58
CA ASP A 59 7.94 1.56 5.98
C ASP A 59 7.92 1.64 4.47
N SER A 60 8.10 0.50 3.81
CA SER A 60 7.67 0.35 2.44
C SER A 60 6.64 -0.77 2.40
N VAL A 61 5.75 -0.71 1.43
CA VAL A 61 4.63 -1.64 1.37
C VAL A 61 4.43 -2.11 -0.07
N LEU A 62 4.22 -3.42 -0.23
CA LEU A 62 3.88 -3.98 -1.53
C LEU A 62 2.36 -4.06 -1.65
N VAL A 63 1.85 -3.49 -2.72
CA VAL A 63 0.42 -3.46 -3.02
C VAL A 63 0.17 -4.16 -4.32
N PHE A 64 -0.78 -5.10 -4.31
CA PHE A 64 -1.26 -5.77 -5.51
C PHE A 64 -2.47 -4.98 -6.00
N THR A 65 -2.46 -4.56 -7.26
CA THR A 65 -3.51 -3.65 -7.73
C THR A 65 -3.73 -3.79 -9.23
N LYS A 66 -4.95 -3.48 -9.65
CA LYS A 66 -5.18 -3.24 -11.08
C LYS A 66 -4.53 -1.91 -11.46
N SER A 67 -4.05 -1.83 -12.70
CA SER A 67 -3.37 -0.63 -13.18
C SER A 67 -4.23 0.62 -13.04
N SER A 68 -5.54 0.48 -13.23
CA SER A 68 -6.47 1.61 -13.15
C SER A 68 -6.59 2.21 -11.76
N ALA A 69 -6.22 1.47 -10.72
CA ALA A 69 -6.32 1.95 -9.34
C ALA A 69 -5.04 2.67 -8.87
N VAL A 70 -3.96 2.59 -9.64
CA VAL A 70 -2.66 3.15 -9.24
C VAL A 70 -2.72 4.64 -8.88
N PRO A 71 -3.39 5.51 -9.66
CA PRO A 71 -3.44 6.92 -9.29
C PRO A 71 -4.09 7.18 -7.93
N LYS A 72 -5.16 6.46 -7.60
CA LYS A 72 -5.81 6.59 -6.29
C LYS A 72 -4.92 6.08 -5.17
N LEU A 73 -4.24 4.96 -5.39
CA LEU A 73 -3.30 4.42 -4.42
C LEU A 73 -2.19 5.42 -4.14
N ARG A 74 -1.60 5.96 -5.19
CA ARG A 74 -0.50 6.91 -5.04
C ARG A 74 -0.89 8.08 -4.16
N ARG A 75 -2.10 8.60 -4.34
CA ARG A 75 -2.56 9.73 -3.54
C ARG A 75 -2.70 9.42 -2.05
N LEU A 76 -2.97 8.17 -1.69
CA LEU A 76 -3.06 7.78 -0.28
C LEU A 76 -1.69 7.80 0.41
N PHE A 77 -0.62 7.61 -0.34
CA PHE A 77 0.75 7.59 0.18
C PHE A 77 1.45 8.94 0.05
N GLU A 78 0.81 9.90 -0.59
CA GLU A 78 1.34 11.26 -0.75
C GLU A 78 0.68 12.20 0.26
N LEU A 79 1.39 13.25 0.57
CA LEU A 79 0.87 14.29 1.44
C LEU A 79 -0.17 15.14 0.72
#